data_6ba2d18327fa450a086dc097dd014f13
#
_entry.id   6ba2d18327fa450a086dc097dd014f13
#
_cell.length_a   1.000
_cell.length_b   1.000
_cell.length_c   1.000
_cell.angle_alpha   90.00
_cell.angle_beta   90.00
_cell.angle_gamma   90.00
#
_symmetry.space_group_name_H-M   'P 1'
#
loop_
_entity.id
_entity.type
_entity.pdbx_description
1 polymer ?
#
loop_
_entity_poly.entity_id
_entity_poly.type
_entity_poly.pdbx_seq_one_letter_code
_entity_poly.pdbx_strand_id
1 'polypeptide(L)'
;IIAVSKTFPMSEINPLIENGQIHFGENKVQEAVDKWSDIKKLNKNLKLHMIGKLQTNKVKYVVPLFDYIHSLDNIKLAEKIASEQIKKNKNLKIFIQVNIGNESQKSGINISDLKNFYEKCTKELNLKIVGLMCLPPQHGLVKNYFDEMVELKKKLNVEDLSMGMSEDYLCLLYTSDAADEVRR
;
A
#
# COMPACT_ATOMS: atom_id res chain seq x y z
N ILE A 1 -2.89 7.40 9.23
CA ILE A 1 -1.87 6.45 9.75
C ILE A 1 -2.40 5.02 9.59
N ILE A 2 -1.54 4.08 9.18
CA ILE A 2 -1.82 2.65 9.14
C ILE A 2 -1.11 1.99 10.32
N ALA A 3 -1.85 1.37 11.24
CA ALA A 3 -1.28 0.61 12.34
C ALA A 3 -0.75 -0.73 11.79
N VAL A 4 0.57 -0.91 11.81
CA VAL A 4 1.20 -2.14 11.30
C VAL A 4 1.10 -3.23 12.35
N SER A 5 0.18 -4.18 12.14
CA SER A 5 -0.22 -5.23 13.09
C SER A 5 0.46 -6.59 12.86
N LYS A 6 1.39 -6.65 11.88
CA LYS A 6 2.20 -7.86 11.65
C LYS A 6 2.87 -8.31 12.95
N THR A 7 2.93 -9.61 13.20
CA THR A 7 3.54 -10.24 14.39
C THR A 7 2.86 -9.99 15.73
N PHE A 8 1.94 -9.04 15.84
CA PHE A 8 1.19 -8.79 17.07
C PHE A 8 -0.06 -9.69 17.18
N PRO A 9 -0.33 -10.26 18.34
CA PRO A 9 -1.56 -11.04 18.60
C PRO A 9 -2.77 -10.09 18.69
N MET A 10 -3.97 -10.65 18.51
CA MET A 10 -5.20 -9.86 18.60
C MET A 10 -5.42 -9.18 19.94
N SER A 11 -4.92 -9.77 21.05
CA SER A 11 -4.98 -9.14 22.37
C SER A 11 -4.33 -7.76 22.45
N GLU A 12 -3.31 -7.50 21.61
CA GLU A 12 -2.63 -6.21 21.53
C GLU A 12 -3.27 -5.29 20.47
N ILE A 13 -3.96 -5.86 19.48
CA ILE A 13 -4.61 -5.10 18.41
C ILE A 13 -6.01 -4.60 18.82
N ASN A 14 -6.76 -5.42 19.58
CA ASN A 14 -8.13 -5.08 20.01
C ASN A 14 -8.24 -3.71 20.71
N PRO A 15 -7.35 -3.33 21.64
CA PRO A 15 -7.40 -2.00 22.24
C PRO A 15 -7.31 -0.85 21.22
N LEU A 16 -6.56 -1.03 20.12
CA LEU A 16 -6.51 -0.02 19.06
C LEU A 16 -7.83 0.07 18.29
N ILE A 17 -8.47 -1.07 18.02
CA ILE A 17 -9.79 -1.11 17.35
C ILE A 17 -10.83 -0.41 18.25
N GLU A 18 -10.85 -0.70 19.54
CA GLU A 18 -11.75 -0.10 20.52
C GLU A 18 -11.54 1.42 20.64
N ASN A 19 -10.30 1.89 20.48
CA ASN A 19 -9.96 3.31 20.44
C ASN A 19 -10.17 3.97 19.06
N GLY A 20 -10.83 3.27 18.12
CA GLY A 20 -11.24 3.84 16.83
C GLY A 20 -10.22 3.75 15.70
N GLN A 21 -9.12 3.01 15.86
CA GLN A 21 -8.21 2.74 14.74
C GLN A 21 -8.91 1.86 13.69
N ILE A 22 -8.90 2.32 12.44
CA ILE A 22 -9.62 1.66 11.34
C ILE A 22 -8.65 0.96 10.38
N HIS A 23 -7.48 1.54 10.11
CA HIS A 23 -6.55 1.07 9.11
C HIS A 23 -5.43 0.22 9.73
N PHE A 24 -5.32 -1.05 9.28
CA PHE A 24 -4.33 -2.00 9.76
C PHE A 24 -3.52 -2.59 8.62
N GLY A 25 -2.20 -2.76 8.84
CA GLY A 25 -1.27 -3.25 7.83
C GLY A 25 -0.68 -4.62 8.17
N GLU A 26 -0.74 -5.54 7.20
CA GLU A 26 -0.17 -6.89 7.32
C GLU A 26 0.82 -7.17 6.19
N ASN A 27 1.86 -7.94 6.50
CA ASN A 27 2.90 -8.27 5.52
C ASN A 27 2.87 -9.74 5.05
N LYS A 28 2.17 -10.62 5.77
CA LYS A 28 2.06 -12.05 5.45
C LYS A 28 0.60 -12.45 5.27
N VAL A 29 0.29 -12.99 4.10
CA VAL A 29 -1.11 -13.34 3.74
C VAL A 29 -1.72 -14.38 4.68
N GLN A 30 -0.98 -15.46 5.03
CA GLN A 30 -1.53 -16.51 5.87
C GLN A 30 -1.82 -15.99 7.27
N GLU A 31 -0.89 -15.30 7.89
CA GLU A 31 -1.07 -14.67 9.20
C GLU A 31 -2.29 -13.74 9.21
N ALA A 32 -2.44 -12.93 8.17
CA ALA A 32 -3.59 -12.04 8.04
C ALA A 32 -4.93 -12.79 7.90
N VAL A 33 -4.96 -13.87 7.13
CA VAL A 33 -6.17 -14.70 6.98
C VAL A 33 -6.59 -15.29 8.32
N ASP A 34 -5.64 -15.88 9.04
CA ASP A 34 -5.91 -16.53 10.34
C ASP A 34 -6.37 -15.50 11.40
N LYS A 35 -5.77 -14.31 11.38
CA LYS A 35 -6.02 -13.23 12.34
C LYS A 35 -7.31 -12.45 12.07
N TRP A 36 -7.55 -12.07 10.81
CA TRP A 36 -8.54 -11.04 10.47
C TRP A 36 -9.85 -11.57 9.88
N SER A 37 -9.93 -12.84 9.46
CA SER A 37 -11.09 -13.34 8.71
C SER A 37 -12.40 -13.20 9.46
N ASP A 38 -12.43 -13.53 10.75
CA ASP A 38 -13.66 -13.45 11.54
C ASP A 38 -13.91 -12.03 12.07
N ILE A 39 -12.85 -11.34 12.47
CA ILE A 39 -12.95 -9.97 12.96
C ILE A 39 -13.50 -9.02 11.90
N LYS A 40 -13.04 -9.18 10.65
CA LYS A 40 -13.50 -8.34 9.54
C LYS A 40 -14.96 -8.59 9.16
N LYS A 41 -15.48 -9.80 9.39
CA LYS A 41 -16.93 -10.09 9.22
C LYS A 41 -17.79 -9.30 10.21
N LEU A 42 -17.30 -9.18 11.44
CA LEU A 42 -18.00 -8.48 12.54
C LEU A 42 -17.81 -6.94 12.43
N ASN A 43 -16.66 -6.50 11.94
CA ASN A 43 -16.27 -5.09 11.88
C ASN A 43 -16.04 -4.62 10.44
N LYS A 44 -17.11 -4.33 9.72
CA LYS A 44 -17.07 -3.94 8.29
C LYS A 44 -16.31 -2.62 8.01
N ASN A 45 -16.17 -1.77 9.03
CA ASN A 45 -15.48 -0.48 8.90
C ASN A 45 -13.96 -0.62 8.86
N LEU A 46 -13.41 -1.71 9.38
CA LEU A 46 -11.97 -1.93 9.36
C LEU A 46 -11.44 -2.03 7.93
N LYS A 47 -10.25 -1.48 7.70
CA LYS A 47 -9.56 -1.48 6.41
C LYS A 47 -8.23 -2.19 6.53
N LEU A 48 -8.07 -3.28 5.80
CA LEU A 48 -6.84 -4.06 5.79
C LEU A 48 -5.98 -3.70 4.58
N HIS A 49 -4.71 -3.46 4.85
CA HIS A 49 -3.68 -3.10 3.89
C HIS A 49 -2.66 -4.23 3.77
N MET A 50 -2.51 -4.80 2.58
CA MET A 50 -1.42 -5.71 2.26
C MET A 50 -0.19 -4.88 1.92
N ILE A 51 0.71 -4.73 2.89
CA ILE A 51 1.91 -3.90 2.77
C ILE A 51 3.18 -4.71 2.46
N GLY A 52 3.15 -6.03 2.64
CA GLY A 52 4.26 -6.92 2.31
C GLY A 52 4.24 -7.38 0.86
N LYS A 53 5.35 -7.98 0.42
CA LYS A 53 5.48 -8.55 -0.93
C LYS A 53 4.41 -9.60 -1.19
N LEU A 54 3.63 -9.41 -2.24
CA LEU A 54 2.53 -10.30 -2.59
C LEU A 54 2.92 -11.26 -3.72
N GLN A 55 2.85 -12.56 -3.43
CA GLN A 55 3.02 -13.61 -4.43
C GLN A 55 1.72 -13.84 -5.21
N THR A 56 1.83 -14.11 -6.51
CA THR A 56 0.67 -14.30 -7.40
C THR A 56 -0.26 -15.44 -6.96
N ASN A 57 0.28 -16.54 -6.43
CA ASN A 57 -0.51 -17.66 -5.92
C ASN A 57 -1.30 -17.34 -4.64
N LYS A 58 -0.96 -16.26 -3.93
CA LYS A 58 -1.63 -15.81 -2.71
C LYS A 58 -2.73 -14.76 -2.97
N VAL A 59 -2.80 -14.19 -4.17
CA VAL A 59 -3.80 -13.15 -4.52
C VAL A 59 -5.23 -13.60 -4.26
N LYS A 60 -5.57 -14.87 -4.51
CA LYS A 60 -6.90 -15.45 -4.25
C LYS A 60 -7.37 -15.35 -2.79
N TYR A 61 -6.45 -15.24 -1.83
CA TYR A 61 -6.74 -15.05 -0.41
C TYR A 61 -6.76 -13.56 -0.03
N VAL A 62 -5.99 -12.74 -0.72
CA VAL A 62 -5.92 -11.28 -0.46
C VAL A 62 -7.17 -10.57 -0.95
N VAL A 63 -7.63 -10.84 -2.17
CA VAL A 63 -8.77 -10.13 -2.77
C VAL A 63 -10.05 -10.17 -1.92
N PRO A 64 -10.47 -11.29 -1.31
CA PRO A 64 -11.68 -11.30 -0.49
C PRO A 64 -11.52 -10.61 0.88
N LEU A 65 -10.31 -10.52 1.43
CA LEU A 65 -10.06 -10.08 2.80
C LEU A 65 -9.59 -8.62 2.90
N PHE A 66 -8.71 -8.19 2.01
CA PHE A 66 -8.09 -6.87 2.06
C PHE A 66 -8.89 -5.80 1.31
N ASP A 67 -8.64 -4.54 1.67
CA ASP A 67 -9.19 -3.36 0.98
C ASP A 67 -8.12 -2.68 0.13
N TYR A 68 -6.85 -2.84 0.51
CA TYR A 68 -5.72 -2.19 -0.15
C TYR A 68 -4.57 -3.17 -0.41
N ILE A 69 -3.87 -2.97 -1.53
CA ILE A 69 -2.59 -3.63 -1.84
C ILE A 69 -1.56 -2.54 -2.10
N HIS A 70 -0.42 -2.58 -1.41
CA HIS A 70 0.63 -1.57 -1.52
C HIS A 70 1.85 -2.02 -2.33
N SER A 71 1.94 -3.30 -2.63
CA SER A 71 3.13 -3.95 -3.19
C SER A 71 2.98 -4.41 -4.64
N LEU A 72 2.22 -3.66 -5.46
CA LEU A 72 2.11 -3.97 -6.88
C LEU A 72 3.39 -3.53 -7.60
N ASP A 73 4.19 -4.49 -8.05
CA ASP A 73 5.53 -4.27 -8.61
C ASP A 73 5.81 -4.98 -9.95
N ASN A 74 4.84 -5.70 -10.53
CA ASN A 74 5.02 -6.36 -11.81
C ASN A 74 3.70 -6.70 -12.50
N ILE A 75 3.76 -6.89 -13.83
CA ILE A 75 2.56 -7.09 -14.64
C ILE A 75 1.85 -8.40 -14.36
N LYS A 76 2.56 -9.50 -14.08
CA LYS A 76 1.95 -10.80 -13.77
C LYS A 76 1.10 -10.74 -12.50
N LEU A 77 1.56 -9.95 -11.52
CA LEU A 77 0.80 -9.70 -10.30
C LEU A 77 -0.43 -8.84 -10.60
N ALA A 78 -0.30 -7.79 -11.42
CA ALA A 78 -1.41 -6.93 -11.83
C ALA A 78 -2.52 -7.72 -12.54
N GLU A 79 -2.16 -8.54 -13.52
CA GLU A 79 -3.08 -9.43 -14.26
C GLU A 79 -3.80 -10.41 -13.32
N LYS A 80 -3.05 -10.98 -12.36
CA LYS A 80 -3.63 -11.90 -11.37
C LYS A 80 -4.61 -11.21 -10.44
N ILE A 81 -4.29 -9.99 -9.98
CA ILE A 81 -5.20 -9.18 -9.15
C ILE A 81 -6.47 -8.86 -9.95
N ALA A 82 -6.36 -8.37 -11.18
CA ALA A 82 -7.49 -8.04 -12.02
C ALA A 82 -8.43 -9.25 -12.21
N SER A 83 -7.86 -10.41 -12.58
CA SER A 83 -8.62 -11.65 -12.74
C SER A 83 -9.35 -12.08 -11.46
N GLU A 84 -8.70 -12.02 -10.30
CA GLU A 84 -9.32 -12.41 -9.02
C GLU A 84 -10.37 -11.39 -8.54
N GLN A 85 -10.19 -10.09 -8.81
CA GLN A 85 -11.19 -9.08 -8.51
C GLN A 85 -12.50 -9.31 -9.28
N ILE A 86 -12.41 -9.65 -10.56
CA ILE A 86 -13.58 -10.00 -11.38
C ILE A 86 -14.28 -11.23 -10.79
N LYS A 87 -13.55 -12.31 -10.50
CA LYS A 87 -14.12 -13.55 -9.93
C LYS A 87 -14.80 -13.34 -8.59
N LYS A 88 -14.31 -12.41 -7.77
CA LYS A 88 -14.82 -12.15 -6.41
C LYS A 88 -15.76 -10.96 -6.33
N ASN A 89 -16.04 -10.30 -7.45
CA ASN A 89 -16.80 -9.05 -7.51
C ASN A 89 -16.31 -8.04 -6.47
N LYS A 90 -14.98 -7.81 -6.44
CA LYS A 90 -14.29 -6.90 -5.52
C LYS A 90 -13.50 -5.87 -6.31
N ASN A 91 -13.31 -4.70 -5.72
CA ASN A 91 -12.48 -3.64 -6.29
C ASN A 91 -11.59 -3.06 -5.18
N LEU A 92 -10.33 -3.51 -5.14
CA LEU A 92 -9.35 -3.06 -4.15
C LEU A 92 -8.71 -1.75 -4.60
N LYS A 93 -8.31 -0.94 -3.64
CA LYS A 93 -7.45 0.21 -3.87
C LYS A 93 -5.99 -0.25 -3.92
N ILE A 94 -5.26 0.14 -4.95
CA ILE A 94 -3.93 -0.39 -5.21
C ILE A 94 -2.91 0.72 -5.32
N PHE A 95 -1.77 0.53 -4.65
CA PHE A 95 -0.57 1.35 -4.79
C PHE A 95 0.44 0.60 -5.66
N ILE A 96 1.08 1.32 -6.58
CA ILE A 96 2.23 0.81 -7.31
C ILE A 96 3.47 1.03 -6.44
N GLN A 97 4.21 -0.04 -6.17
CA GLN A 97 5.50 0.05 -5.48
C GLN A 97 6.57 0.52 -6.44
N VAL A 98 7.24 1.62 -6.09
CA VAL A 98 8.31 2.25 -6.87
C VAL A 98 9.65 1.91 -6.26
N ASN A 99 10.62 1.50 -7.09
CA ASN A 99 12.03 1.36 -6.71
C ASN A 99 12.72 2.72 -6.76
N ILE A 100 12.45 3.56 -5.75
CA ILE A 100 12.89 4.95 -5.72
C ILE A 100 14.41 5.10 -5.61
N GLY A 101 15.09 4.11 -5.02
CA GLY A 101 16.56 4.10 -4.89
C GLY A 101 17.29 3.46 -6.07
N ASN A 102 16.57 2.99 -7.09
CA ASN A 102 17.14 2.27 -8.24
C ASN A 102 18.07 1.12 -7.84
N GLU A 103 17.72 0.40 -6.77
CA GLU A 103 18.52 -0.72 -6.23
C GLU A 103 18.10 -2.02 -6.91
N SER A 104 19.00 -2.68 -7.61
CA SER A 104 18.73 -3.89 -8.42
C SER A 104 18.13 -5.05 -7.62
N GLN A 105 18.41 -5.14 -6.33
CA GLN A 105 17.91 -6.19 -5.43
C GLN A 105 16.55 -5.87 -4.78
N LYS A 106 16.04 -4.63 -4.89
CA LYS A 106 14.78 -4.22 -4.27
C LYS A 106 13.60 -4.42 -5.23
N SER A 107 12.44 -4.74 -4.64
CA SER A 107 11.17 -4.79 -5.35
C SER A 107 10.70 -3.38 -5.72
N GLY A 108 9.90 -3.28 -6.76
CA GLY A 108 9.31 -2.03 -7.23
C GLY A 108 9.57 -1.79 -8.71
N ILE A 109 8.71 -0.98 -9.33
CA ILE A 109 8.84 -0.53 -10.72
C ILE A 109 9.91 0.56 -10.78
N ASN A 110 10.79 0.50 -11.78
CA ASN A 110 11.73 1.58 -12.04
C ASN A 110 10.98 2.84 -12.49
N ILE A 111 11.51 4.00 -12.14
CA ILE A 111 10.88 5.30 -12.45
C ILE A 111 10.68 5.47 -13.96
N SER A 112 11.62 4.99 -14.79
CA SER A 112 11.52 5.02 -16.27
C SER A 112 10.29 4.26 -16.79
N ASP A 113 9.89 3.18 -16.14
CA ASP A 113 8.83 2.29 -16.60
C ASP A 113 7.47 2.60 -15.95
N LEU A 114 7.49 3.44 -14.92
CA LEU A 114 6.35 3.71 -14.04
C LEU A 114 5.11 4.19 -14.80
N LYS A 115 5.27 5.13 -15.74
CA LYS A 115 4.16 5.67 -16.54
C LYS A 115 3.50 4.59 -17.39
N ASN A 116 4.30 3.81 -18.12
CA ASN A 116 3.79 2.73 -18.98
C ASN A 116 3.10 1.65 -18.15
N PHE A 117 3.67 1.31 -16.99
CA PHE A 117 3.09 0.35 -16.07
C PHE A 117 1.75 0.84 -15.49
N TYR A 118 1.68 2.11 -15.06
CA TYR A 118 0.46 2.74 -14.59
C TYR A 118 -0.64 2.72 -15.65
N GLU A 119 -0.33 3.12 -16.89
CA GLU A 119 -1.29 3.12 -17.98
C GLU A 119 -1.82 1.71 -18.28
N LYS A 120 -0.95 0.72 -18.30
CA LYS A 120 -1.35 -0.68 -18.47
C LYS A 120 -2.27 -1.16 -17.35
N CYS A 121 -1.94 -0.86 -16.10
CA CYS A 121 -2.78 -1.23 -14.95
C CYS A 121 -4.17 -0.59 -15.00
N THR A 122 -4.25 0.68 -15.37
CA THR A 122 -5.51 1.44 -15.34
C THR A 122 -6.35 1.24 -16.61
N LYS A 123 -5.75 1.32 -17.81
CA LYS A 123 -6.47 1.31 -19.08
C LYS A 123 -6.76 -0.10 -19.58
N GLU A 124 -5.82 -1.04 -19.43
CA GLU A 124 -5.99 -2.41 -19.94
C GLU A 124 -6.57 -3.37 -18.88
N LEU A 125 -6.11 -3.26 -17.62
CA LEU A 125 -6.52 -4.17 -16.55
C LEU A 125 -7.64 -3.61 -15.67
N ASN A 126 -8.06 -2.37 -15.89
CA ASN A 126 -9.10 -1.68 -15.12
C ASN A 126 -8.89 -1.76 -13.59
N LEU A 127 -7.62 -1.65 -13.17
CA LEU A 127 -7.26 -1.64 -11.75
C LEU A 127 -7.42 -0.23 -11.18
N LYS A 128 -7.95 -0.13 -9.96
CA LYS A 128 -8.07 1.13 -9.24
C LYS A 128 -6.74 1.50 -8.58
N ILE A 129 -5.86 2.13 -9.33
CA ILE A 129 -4.61 2.66 -8.80
C ILE A 129 -4.91 3.98 -8.09
N VAL A 130 -4.71 4.03 -6.77
CA VAL A 130 -4.98 5.20 -5.95
C VAL A 130 -3.72 5.98 -5.59
N GLY A 131 -2.55 5.37 -5.73
CA GLY A 131 -1.32 6.04 -5.33
C GLY A 131 -0.06 5.24 -5.62
N LEU A 132 1.04 5.77 -5.08
CA LEU A 132 2.38 5.17 -5.16
C LEU A 132 2.87 4.79 -3.77
N MET A 133 3.70 3.75 -3.70
CA MET A 133 4.34 3.31 -2.46
C MET A 133 5.85 3.20 -2.67
N CYS A 134 6.63 3.57 -1.68
CA CYS A 134 8.05 3.30 -1.67
C CYS A 134 8.56 2.81 -0.31
N LEU A 135 9.67 2.07 -0.38
CA LEU A 135 10.53 1.74 0.75
C LEU A 135 11.90 2.34 0.43
N PRO A 136 12.22 3.53 0.95
CA PRO A 136 13.46 4.22 0.60
C PRO A 136 14.70 3.41 1.02
N PRO A 137 15.85 3.63 0.39
CA PRO A 137 17.12 3.11 0.87
C PRO A 137 17.44 3.55 2.30
N GLN A 138 18.14 2.71 3.04
CA GLN A 138 18.62 3.06 4.39
C GLN A 138 19.71 4.12 4.37
N HIS A 139 20.32 4.38 3.20
CA HIS A 139 21.42 5.34 3.01
C HIS A 139 20.89 6.56 2.23
N GLY A 140 21.33 7.73 2.64
CA GLY A 140 20.94 8.99 2.01
C GLY A 140 19.91 9.78 2.83
N LEU A 141 19.56 10.95 2.32
CA LEU A 141 18.53 11.79 2.93
C LEU A 141 17.16 11.28 2.51
N VAL A 142 16.48 10.61 3.40
CA VAL A 142 15.12 10.05 3.19
C VAL A 142 14.16 11.09 2.61
N LYS A 143 14.31 12.35 3.01
CA LYS A 143 13.53 13.47 2.49
C LYS A 143 13.59 13.58 0.96
N ASN A 144 14.75 13.42 0.35
CA ASN A 144 14.89 13.54 -1.10
C ASN A 144 14.04 12.48 -1.85
N TYR A 145 13.99 11.25 -1.32
CA TYR A 145 13.15 10.21 -1.87
C TYR A 145 11.66 10.52 -1.72
N PHE A 146 11.27 11.11 -0.60
CA PHE A 146 9.88 11.52 -0.39
C PHE A 146 9.47 12.68 -1.29
N ASP A 147 10.34 13.66 -1.49
CA ASP A 147 10.11 14.77 -2.42
C ASP A 147 9.96 14.25 -3.87
N GLU A 148 10.80 13.28 -4.28
CA GLU A 148 10.68 12.64 -5.59
C GLU A 148 9.37 11.87 -5.73
N MET A 149 8.92 11.16 -4.70
CA MET A 149 7.62 10.47 -4.70
C MET A 149 6.44 11.45 -4.86
N VAL A 150 6.52 12.63 -4.25
CA VAL A 150 5.52 13.70 -4.42
C VAL A 150 5.48 14.17 -5.87
N GLU A 151 6.63 14.35 -6.52
CA GLU A 151 6.67 14.74 -7.94
C GLU A 151 6.13 13.64 -8.86
N LEU A 152 6.45 12.38 -8.59
CA LEU A 152 5.89 11.24 -9.35
C LEU A 152 4.37 11.13 -9.18
N LYS A 153 3.85 11.35 -7.97
CA LYS A 153 2.42 11.41 -7.67
C LYS A 153 1.73 12.47 -8.53
N LYS A 154 2.29 13.69 -8.57
CA LYS A 154 1.75 14.79 -9.39
C LYS A 154 1.76 14.45 -10.89
N LYS A 155 2.86 13.89 -11.41
CA LYS A 155 3.01 13.51 -12.83
C LYS A 155 1.98 12.47 -13.26
N LEU A 156 1.61 11.53 -12.39
CA LEU A 156 0.61 10.48 -12.68
C LEU A 156 -0.80 10.90 -12.30
N ASN A 157 -0.98 12.03 -11.62
CA ASN A 157 -2.26 12.52 -11.11
C ASN A 157 -2.98 11.47 -10.24
N VAL A 158 -2.23 10.84 -9.32
CA VAL A 158 -2.78 9.92 -8.32
C VAL A 158 -2.94 10.62 -6.97
N GLU A 159 -3.83 10.10 -6.09
CA GLU A 159 -4.25 10.84 -4.89
C GLU A 159 -3.34 10.60 -3.69
N ASP A 160 -2.84 9.38 -3.51
CA ASP A 160 -2.25 8.94 -2.25
C ASP A 160 -0.75 8.60 -2.39
N LEU A 161 -0.03 8.72 -1.27
CA LEU A 161 1.32 8.17 -1.09
C LEU A 161 1.33 7.24 0.12
N SER A 162 1.99 6.10 -0.04
CA SER A 162 2.28 5.14 1.03
C SER A 162 3.79 5.12 1.25
N MET A 163 4.24 5.85 2.25
CA MET A 163 5.66 6.00 2.60
C MET A 163 5.80 6.31 4.08
N GLY A 164 7.01 6.20 4.61
CA GLY A 164 7.29 6.37 6.03
C GLY A 164 7.13 5.08 6.85
N MET A 165 7.99 4.93 7.82
CA MET A 165 8.03 3.84 8.79
C MET A 165 8.21 4.41 10.21
N SER A 166 8.33 3.54 11.21
CA SER A 166 8.40 3.93 12.63
C SER A 166 9.48 4.97 12.95
N GLU A 167 10.56 5.01 12.20
CA GLU A 167 11.70 5.90 12.45
C GLU A 167 11.55 7.29 11.80
N ASP A 168 10.72 7.42 10.75
CA ASP A 168 10.67 8.61 9.91
C ASP A 168 9.25 9.20 9.69
N TYR A 169 8.19 8.52 10.15
CA TYR A 169 6.80 8.97 9.91
C TYR A 169 6.49 10.33 10.55
N LEU A 170 7.15 10.69 11.64
CA LEU A 170 6.98 12.00 12.26
C LEU A 170 7.44 13.14 11.33
N CYS A 171 8.54 12.93 10.59
CA CYS A 171 8.99 13.92 9.60
C CYS A 171 7.93 14.17 8.52
N LEU A 172 7.19 13.12 8.12
CA LEU A 172 6.12 13.24 7.13
C LEU A 172 4.90 13.97 7.67
N LEU A 173 4.52 13.74 8.92
CA LEU A 173 3.40 14.43 9.57
C LEU A 173 3.67 15.93 9.67
N TYR A 174 4.86 16.31 10.13
CA TYR A 174 5.23 17.74 10.24
C TYR A 174 5.30 18.44 8.88
N THR A 175 5.73 17.77 7.83
CA THR A 175 5.78 18.37 6.48
C THR A 175 4.40 18.47 5.82
N SER A 176 3.47 17.58 6.13
CA SER A 176 2.10 17.64 5.61
C SER A 176 1.27 18.74 6.29
N ASP A 177 1.42 18.92 7.61
CA ASP A 177 0.72 19.96 8.35
C ASP A 177 1.16 21.38 7.91
N ALA A 178 2.47 21.58 7.65
CA ALA A 178 2.98 22.82 7.10
C ALA A 178 2.45 23.15 5.69
N ALA A 179 2.11 22.13 4.89
CA ALA A 179 1.52 22.33 3.57
C ALA A 179 0.05 22.74 3.63
N ASP A 180 -0.69 22.36 4.67
CA ASP A 180 -2.09 22.74 4.87
C ASP A 180 -2.24 24.16 5.46
N GLU A 181 -1.28 24.61 6.26
CA GLU A 181 -1.28 25.98 6.77
C GLU A 181 -1.02 27.06 5.70
N VAL A 182 -0.32 26.71 4.62
CA VAL A 182 -0.08 27.63 3.47
C VAL A 182 -1.30 27.74 2.55
N ARG A 183 -2.33 26.92 2.72
CA ARG A 183 -3.57 26.95 1.92
C ARG A 183 -4.74 27.67 2.60
N ARG A 184 -4.51 28.31 3.73
CA ARG A 184 -5.46 29.25 4.37
C ARG A 184 -5.02 30.73 4.08
#